data_56b3e693d7784d4959c1f44266baf3a2
#
_entry.id   56b3e693d7784d4959c1f44266baf3a2
#
_cell.length_a   1.000
_cell.length_b   1.000
_cell.length_c   1.000
_cell.angle_alpha   90.00
_cell.angle_beta   90.00
_cell.angle_gamma   90.00
#
_symmetry.space_group_name_H-M   'P 1'
#
loop_
_entity.id
_entity.type
_entity.pdbx_description
1 polymer ?
#
loop_
_entity_poly.entity_id
_entity_poly.type
_entity_poly.pdbx_seq_one_letter_code
_entity_poly.pdbx_strand_id
1 'polypeptide(L)'
;MNIPLVDLKVQYHSIKHEIDQVVQDVIDNTAFINGMYVKEFEEAFACAIGVKHCIGVGNGTDALFLALKALEIGSGDEVITAANSFIATPEAITMTGAKVVFVDINPDTYNIDIAGTEAKITSRTKAIIPIHLYGQP
;
A
#
# COMPACT_ATOMS: atom_id res chain seq x y z
N MET A 1 13.10 30.71 -9.56
CA MET A 1 12.15 29.66 -10.04
C MET A 1 11.91 28.72 -8.86
N ASN A 2 10.67 28.55 -8.43
CA ASN A 2 10.34 27.62 -7.34
C ASN A 2 9.80 26.34 -7.99
N ILE A 3 10.56 25.26 -7.92
CA ILE A 3 10.19 23.96 -8.48
C ILE A 3 9.67 23.10 -7.32
N PRO A 4 8.38 22.78 -7.27
CA PRO A 4 7.85 21.92 -6.21
C PRO A 4 8.38 20.49 -6.37
N LEU A 5 8.59 19.81 -5.24
CA LEU A 5 8.98 18.39 -5.23
C LEU A 5 7.87 17.49 -5.81
N VAL A 6 6.62 17.86 -5.55
CA VAL A 6 5.41 17.21 -6.10
C VAL A 6 4.43 18.30 -6.51
N ASP A 7 3.89 18.21 -7.72
CA ASP A 7 2.87 19.15 -8.25
C ASP A 7 1.58 18.40 -8.64
N LEU A 8 0.76 18.10 -7.66
CA LEU A 8 -0.54 17.46 -7.88
C LEU A 8 -1.54 18.35 -8.62
N LYS A 9 -1.32 19.69 -8.65
CA LYS A 9 -2.20 20.60 -9.41
C LYS A 9 -2.02 20.41 -10.90
N VAL A 10 -0.77 20.28 -11.38
CA VAL A 10 -0.50 20.00 -12.79
C VAL A 10 -1.13 18.68 -13.21
N GLN A 11 -0.97 17.63 -12.40
CA GLN A 11 -1.60 16.34 -12.66
C GLN A 11 -3.13 16.46 -12.71
N TYR A 12 -3.75 17.08 -11.71
CA TYR A 12 -5.20 17.27 -11.69
C TYR A 12 -5.70 18.03 -12.91
N HIS A 13 -5.04 19.14 -13.28
CA HIS A 13 -5.45 19.94 -14.45
C HIS A 13 -5.39 19.15 -15.77
N SER A 14 -4.48 18.19 -15.89
CA SER A 14 -4.37 17.37 -17.12
C SER A 14 -5.54 16.38 -17.29
N ILE A 15 -6.16 15.94 -16.19
CA ILE A 15 -7.27 14.98 -16.17
C ILE A 15 -8.55 15.56 -15.54
N LYS A 16 -8.59 16.88 -15.35
CA LYS A 16 -9.67 17.57 -14.62
C LYS A 16 -11.06 17.23 -15.15
N HIS A 17 -11.24 17.27 -16.46
CA HIS A 17 -12.55 17.02 -17.06
C HIS A 17 -13.09 15.62 -16.72
N GLU A 18 -12.23 14.61 -16.79
CA GLU A 18 -12.60 13.22 -16.49
C GLU A 18 -12.92 13.06 -15.00
N ILE A 19 -12.10 13.62 -14.11
CA ILE A 19 -12.31 13.54 -12.66
C ILE A 19 -13.60 14.25 -12.25
N ASP A 20 -13.80 15.51 -12.70
CA ASP A 20 -14.97 16.28 -12.32
C ASP A 20 -16.28 15.61 -12.79
N GLN A 21 -16.28 15.02 -14.00
CA GLN A 21 -17.44 14.29 -14.51
C GLN A 21 -17.77 13.09 -13.64
N VAL A 22 -16.77 12.23 -13.33
CA VAL A 22 -17.01 11.04 -12.50
C VAL A 22 -17.47 11.41 -11.09
N VAL A 23 -16.87 12.44 -10.49
CA VAL A 23 -17.28 12.92 -9.16
C VAL A 23 -18.74 13.40 -9.19
N GLN A 24 -19.13 14.16 -10.23
CA GLN A 24 -20.51 14.62 -10.39
C GLN A 24 -21.49 13.43 -10.57
N ASP A 25 -21.12 12.45 -11.39
CA ASP A 25 -21.93 11.25 -11.62
C ASP A 25 -22.16 10.45 -10.33
N VAL A 26 -21.12 10.31 -9.49
CA VAL A 26 -21.24 9.66 -8.17
C VAL A 26 -22.24 10.40 -7.27
N ILE A 27 -22.19 11.73 -7.25
CA ILE A 27 -23.10 12.57 -6.45
C ILE A 27 -24.53 12.45 -6.97
N ASP A 28 -24.73 12.61 -8.28
CA ASP A 28 -26.06 12.63 -8.90
C ASP A 28 -26.77 11.27 -8.74
N ASN A 29 -26.00 10.17 -8.77
CA ASN A 29 -26.52 8.82 -8.58
C ASN A 29 -26.49 8.35 -7.12
N THR A 30 -26.01 9.19 -6.17
CA THR A 30 -25.84 8.81 -4.76
C THR A 30 -25.06 7.51 -4.56
N ALA A 31 -24.08 7.23 -5.43
CA ALA A 31 -23.33 5.99 -5.47
C ALA A 31 -22.12 6.01 -4.53
N PHE A 32 -22.34 6.36 -3.25
CA PHE A 32 -21.27 6.61 -2.28
C PHE A 32 -20.68 5.36 -1.64
N ILE A 33 -21.40 4.23 -1.63
CA ILE A 33 -20.97 3.01 -0.96
C ILE A 33 -21.09 1.83 -1.94
N ASN A 34 -19.95 1.17 -2.19
CA ASN A 34 -19.87 -0.01 -3.07
C ASN A 34 -20.63 0.16 -4.42
N GLY A 35 -20.55 1.36 -4.98
CA GLY A 35 -21.18 1.70 -6.25
C GLY A 35 -20.51 1.02 -7.45
N MET A 36 -21.09 1.25 -8.64
CA MET A 36 -20.59 0.68 -9.90
C MET A 36 -19.12 1.05 -10.17
N TYR A 37 -18.69 2.24 -9.84
CA TYR A 37 -17.32 2.70 -10.07
C TYR A 37 -16.28 1.92 -9.23
N VAL A 38 -16.63 1.53 -8.00
CA VAL A 38 -15.75 0.68 -7.17
C VAL A 38 -15.61 -0.70 -7.82
N LYS A 39 -16.71 -1.29 -8.26
CA LYS A 39 -16.71 -2.59 -8.92
C LYS A 39 -15.91 -2.58 -10.22
N GLU A 40 -16.14 -1.58 -11.07
CA GLU A 40 -15.38 -1.40 -12.31
C GLU A 40 -13.88 -1.22 -12.05
N PHE A 41 -13.51 -0.46 -11.03
CA PHE A 41 -12.13 -0.31 -10.61
C PHE A 41 -11.53 -1.65 -10.17
N GLU A 42 -12.22 -2.39 -9.31
CA GLU A 42 -11.75 -3.69 -8.80
C GLU A 42 -11.52 -4.69 -9.94
N GLU A 43 -12.44 -4.76 -10.90
CA GLU A 43 -12.35 -5.63 -12.08
C GLU A 43 -11.19 -5.20 -12.99
N ALA A 44 -11.08 -3.92 -13.30
CA ALA A 44 -10.02 -3.36 -14.15
C ALA A 44 -8.63 -3.52 -13.52
N PHE A 45 -8.51 -3.24 -12.22
CA PHE A 45 -7.25 -3.35 -11.50
C PHE A 45 -6.81 -4.81 -11.36
N ALA A 46 -7.74 -5.73 -11.03
CA ALA A 46 -7.44 -7.17 -11.00
C ALA A 46 -6.92 -7.67 -12.36
N CYS A 47 -7.57 -7.25 -13.46
CA CYS A 47 -7.13 -7.56 -14.81
C CYS A 47 -5.74 -7.01 -15.12
N ALA A 48 -5.47 -5.73 -14.77
CA ALA A 48 -4.19 -5.08 -15.03
C ALA A 48 -3.01 -5.73 -14.29
N ILE A 49 -3.25 -6.21 -13.06
CA ILE A 49 -2.24 -6.90 -12.24
C ILE A 49 -2.16 -8.40 -12.56
N GLY A 50 -3.12 -8.96 -13.30
CA GLY A 50 -3.17 -10.39 -13.62
C GLY A 50 -3.59 -11.27 -12.44
N VAL A 51 -4.39 -10.75 -11.51
CA VAL A 51 -4.92 -11.47 -10.35
C VAL A 51 -6.41 -11.75 -10.51
N LYS A 52 -6.93 -12.71 -9.75
CA LYS A 52 -8.32 -13.12 -9.85
C LYS A 52 -9.29 -12.12 -9.21
N HIS A 53 -8.88 -11.46 -8.15
CA HIS A 53 -9.70 -10.55 -7.36
C HIS A 53 -8.91 -9.32 -6.94
N CYS A 54 -9.59 -8.19 -6.90
CA CYS A 54 -9.15 -6.97 -6.22
C CYS A 54 -10.26 -6.54 -5.26
N ILE A 55 -9.90 -6.00 -4.12
CA ILE A 55 -10.86 -5.52 -3.11
C ILE A 55 -10.50 -4.08 -2.80
N GLY A 56 -11.42 -3.16 -3.08
CA GLY A 56 -11.29 -1.75 -2.73
C GLY A 56 -11.36 -1.54 -1.22
N VAL A 57 -10.45 -0.74 -0.69
CA VAL A 57 -10.37 -0.38 0.73
C VAL A 57 -10.21 1.12 0.88
N GLY A 58 -10.30 1.65 2.11
CA GLY A 58 -10.31 3.09 2.34
C GLY A 58 -9.01 3.81 1.94
N ASN A 59 -7.87 3.16 2.12
CA ASN A 59 -6.54 3.70 1.81
C ASN A 59 -5.47 2.60 1.84
N GLY A 60 -4.21 2.95 1.51
CA GLY A 60 -3.09 1.99 1.50
C GLY A 60 -2.72 1.43 2.87
N THR A 61 -2.92 2.17 3.95
CA THR A 61 -2.69 1.67 5.33
C THR A 61 -3.69 0.58 5.66
N ASP A 62 -4.98 0.79 5.33
CA ASP A 62 -6.02 -0.23 5.50
C ASP A 62 -5.72 -1.47 4.65
N ALA A 63 -5.20 -1.29 3.42
CA ALA A 63 -4.83 -2.41 2.56
C ALA A 63 -3.75 -3.30 3.22
N LEU A 64 -2.71 -2.70 3.78
CA LEU A 64 -1.66 -3.43 4.49
C LEU A 64 -2.20 -4.13 5.75
N PHE A 65 -2.98 -3.40 6.56
CA PHE A 65 -3.58 -3.94 7.77
C PHE A 65 -4.51 -5.12 7.47
N LEU A 66 -5.42 -4.96 6.52
CA LEU A 66 -6.39 -6.01 6.17
C LEU A 66 -5.71 -7.23 5.53
N ALA A 67 -4.65 -7.02 4.72
CA ALA A 67 -3.87 -8.12 4.18
C ALA A 67 -3.19 -8.95 5.30
N LEU A 68 -2.57 -8.28 6.28
CA LEU A 68 -1.98 -8.95 7.43
C LEU A 68 -3.02 -9.69 8.29
N LYS A 69 -4.20 -9.07 8.48
CA LYS A 69 -5.33 -9.71 9.21
C LYS A 69 -5.87 -10.92 8.45
N ALA A 70 -5.97 -10.85 7.13
CA ALA A 70 -6.42 -11.98 6.30
C ALA A 70 -5.44 -13.17 6.34
N LEU A 71 -4.16 -12.90 6.61
CA LEU A 71 -3.13 -13.92 6.86
C LEU A 71 -3.06 -14.37 8.33
N GLU A 72 -4.01 -13.94 9.16
CA GLU A 72 -4.10 -14.27 10.60
C GLU A 72 -2.87 -13.81 11.41
N ILE A 73 -2.12 -12.82 10.91
CA ILE A 73 -0.96 -12.28 11.62
C ILE A 73 -1.41 -11.40 12.77
N GLY A 74 -0.84 -11.62 13.95
CA GLY A 74 -1.25 -10.96 15.18
C GLY A 74 -0.27 -11.05 16.33
N SER A 75 -0.80 -11.02 17.56
CA SER A 75 0.01 -11.04 18.78
C SER A 75 0.89 -12.29 18.87
N GLY A 76 2.19 -12.07 19.13
CA GLY A 76 3.22 -13.13 19.17
C GLY A 76 3.97 -13.32 17.86
N ASP A 77 3.44 -12.83 16.75
CA ASP A 77 4.10 -12.88 15.44
C ASP A 77 5.05 -11.71 15.22
N GLU A 78 5.98 -11.89 14.29
CA GLU A 78 6.93 -10.88 13.85
C GLU A 78 6.76 -10.64 12.33
N VAL A 79 6.78 -9.36 11.93
CA VAL A 79 6.78 -8.94 10.53
C VAL A 79 8.00 -8.08 10.27
N ILE A 80 8.80 -8.48 9.28
CA ILE A 80 10.03 -7.77 8.89
C ILE A 80 9.70 -6.70 7.85
N THR A 81 10.25 -5.50 8.00
CA THR A 81 10.15 -4.42 7.01
C THR A 81 11.38 -3.51 7.04
N ALA A 82 11.56 -2.72 5.97
CA ALA A 82 12.64 -1.75 5.90
C ALA A 82 12.42 -0.54 6.83
N ALA A 83 13.49 -0.05 7.45
CA ALA A 83 13.42 1.08 8.38
C ALA A 83 13.18 2.43 7.67
N ASN A 84 13.59 2.59 6.41
CA ASN A 84 13.46 3.82 5.63
C ASN A 84 12.13 3.93 4.90
N SER A 85 11.04 3.52 5.52
CA SER A 85 9.69 3.53 4.93
C SER A 85 8.81 4.62 5.53
N PHE A 86 7.63 4.81 4.93
CA PHE A 86 6.56 5.60 5.51
C PHE A 86 5.99 4.90 6.75
N ILE A 87 5.57 5.70 7.73
CA ILE A 87 5.07 5.19 9.03
C ILE A 87 3.88 4.22 8.89
N ALA A 88 3.10 4.30 7.81
CA ALA A 88 1.95 3.43 7.59
C ALA A 88 2.29 1.93 7.60
N THR A 89 3.50 1.54 7.14
CA THR A 89 3.91 0.13 7.14
C THR A 89 4.07 -0.43 8.55
N PRO A 90 4.90 0.14 9.44
CA PRO A 90 5.00 -0.35 10.82
C PRO A 90 3.70 -0.12 11.62
N GLU A 91 2.93 0.92 11.31
CA GLU A 91 1.62 1.16 11.93
C GLU A 91 0.66 0.01 11.62
N ALA A 92 0.49 -0.36 10.35
CA ALA A 92 -0.38 -1.47 9.95
C ALA A 92 0.02 -2.79 10.62
N ILE A 93 1.33 -3.07 10.75
CA ILE A 93 1.82 -4.24 11.49
C ILE A 93 1.43 -4.14 12.97
N THR A 94 1.69 -3.01 13.60
CA THR A 94 1.41 -2.82 15.03
C THR A 94 -0.08 -2.93 15.35
N MET A 95 -0.95 -2.42 14.46
CA MET A 95 -2.40 -2.52 14.59
C MET A 95 -2.91 -3.97 14.60
N THR A 96 -2.18 -4.92 14.02
CA THR A 96 -2.54 -6.35 14.12
C THR A 96 -2.21 -6.96 15.49
N GLY A 97 -1.37 -6.30 16.27
CA GLY A 97 -0.77 -6.82 17.51
C GLY A 97 0.57 -7.53 17.27
N ALA A 98 1.03 -7.66 16.03
CA ALA A 98 2.33 -8.23 15.71
C ALA A 98 3.47 -7.27 16.03
N LYS A 99 4.67 -7.82 16.20
CA LYS A 99 5.89 -7.06 16.44
C LYS A 99 6.56 -6.68 15.12
N VAL A 100 6.85 -5.40 14.94
CA VAL A 100 7.68 -4.92 13.82
C VAL A 100 9.13 -5.30 14.06
N VAL A 101 9.77 -5.86 13.05
CA VAL A 101 11.21 -6.12 13.02
C VAL A 101 11.82 -5.30 11.89
N PHE A 102 12.55 -4.25 12.24
CA PHE A 102 13.19 -3.39 11.24
C PHE A 102 14.50 -3.97 10.74
N VAL A 103 14.71 -3.83 9.44
CA VAL A 103 15.97 -4.13 8.73
C VAL A 103 16.43 -2.87 8.01
N ASP A 104 17.73 -2.71 7.85
CA ASP A 104 18.29 -1.62 7.08
C ASP A 104 18.10 -1.86 5.57
N ILE A 105 18.53 -0.89 4.77
CA ILE A 105 18.49 -0.96 3.31
C ILE A 105 19.90 -1.15 2.74
N ASN A 106 19.95 -1.68 1.53
CA ASN A 106 21.15 -1.61 0.72
C ASN A 106 21.36 -0.14 0.28
N PRO A 107 22.53 0.48 0.53
CA PRO A 107 22.78 1.89 0.25
C PRO A 107 22.79 2.24 -1.25
N ASP A 108 23.02 1.26 -2.12
CA ASP A 108 23.10 1.48 -3.57
C ASP A 108 21.73 1.41 -4.24
N THR A 109 20.85 0.51 -3.77
CA THR A 109 19.54 0.27 -4.38
C THR A 109 18.38 0.87 -3.59
N TYR A 110 18.58 1.20 -2.31
CA TYR A 110 17.57 1.62 -1.35
C TYR A 110 16.46 0.58 -1.09
N ASN A 111 16.63 -0.64 -1.56
CA ASN A 111 15.76 -1.76 -1.23
C ASN A 111 16.20 -2.41 0.08
N ILE A 112 15.32 -3.22 0.66
CA ILE A 112 15.59 -3.94 1.91
C ILE A 112 16.90 -4.75 1.80
N ASP A 113 17.75 -4.72 2.83
CA ASP A 113 18.96 -5.54 2.89
C ASP A 113 18.60 -7.01 3.07
N ILE A 114 18.94 -7.82 2.07
CA ILE A 114 18.60 -9.26 2.04
C ILE A 114 19.33 -10.01 3.14
N ALA A 115 20.64 -9.75 3.33
CA ALA A 115 21.43 -10.42 4.35
C ALA A 115 20.96 -10.08 5.77
N GLY A 116 20.67 -8.79 6.00
CA GLY A 116 20.06 -8.32 7.25
C GLY A 116 18.67 -8.88 7.49
N THR A 117 17.89 -9.06 6.43
CA THR A 117 16.56 -9.70 6.50
C THR A 117 16.69 -11.16 6.93
N GLU A 118 17.54 -11.92 6.26
CA GLU A 118 17.77 -13.34 6.58
C GLU A 118 18.24 -13.53 8.03
N ALA A 119 19.16 -12.68 8.49
CA ALA A 119 19.68 -12.74 9.86
C ALA A 119 18.62 -12.45 10.94
N LYS A 120 17.51 -11.79 10.60
CA LYS A 120 16.42 -11.44 11.52
C LYS A 120 15.22 -12.38 11.45
N ILE A 121 15.24 -13.39 10.58
CA ILE A 121 14.17 -14.40 10.53
C ILE A 121 14.23 -15.27 11.79
N THR A 122 13.08 -15.41 12.44
CA THR A 122 12.87 -16.28 13.60
C THR A 122 11.67 -17.22 13.38
N SER A 123 11.44 -18.14 14.30
CA SER A 123 10.25 -19.01 14.26
C SER A 123 8.92 -18.22 14.35
N ARG A 124 8.97 -16.96 14.81
CA ARG A 124 7.81 -16.06 14.89
C ARG A 124 7.62 -15.21 13.64
N THR A 125 8.58 -15.16 12.73
CA THR A 125 8.46 -14.38 11.49
C THR A 125 7.37 -14.99 10.61
N LYS A 126 6.33 -14.20 10.31
CA LYS A 126 5.18 -14.63 9.50
C LYS A 126 5.10 -13.92 8.16
N ALA A 127 5.67 -12.72 8.06
CA ALA A 127 5.68 -11.97 6.81
C ALA A 127 6.91 -11.07 6.70
N ILE A 128 7.22 -10.71 5.46
CA ILE A 128 8.19 -9.68 5.09
C ILE A 128 7.45 -8.70 4.20
N ILE A 129 7.52 -7.41 4.52
CA ILE A 129 6.96 -6.34 3.69
C ILE A 129 8.13 -5.55 3.09
N PRO A 130 8.55 -5.86 1.86
CA PRO A 130 9.57 -5.08 1.17
C PRO A 130 8.99 -3.73 0.73
N ILE A 131 9.84 -2.71 0.68
CA ILE A 131 9.46 -1.36 0.25
C ILE A 131 10.30 -1.00 -0.97
N HIS A 132 9.64 -0.81 -2.09
CA HIS A 132 10.27 -0.36 -3.33
C HIS A 132 10.11 1.16 -3.46
N LEU A 133 10.78 1.90 -2.57
CA LEU A 133 10.57 3.33 -2.33
C LEU A 133 10.66 4.18 -3.60
N TYR A 134 11.55 3.82 -4.51
CA TYR A 134 11.78 4.54 -5.78
C TYR A 134 11.22 3.80 -6.99
N GLY A 135 10.31 2.84 -6.79
CA GLY A 135 9.62 2.13 -7.86
C GLY A 135 10.46 1.06 -8.58
N GLN A 136 11.62 0.70 -8.03
CA GLN A 136 12.47 -0.38 -8.57
C GLN A 136 12.56 -1.52 -7.55
N PRO A 137 12.04 -2.73 -7.88
CA PRO A 137 12.13 -3.91 -7.03
C PRO A 137 13.51 -4.55 -7.03
#